data_5fb50d3569cdc66c98688130d9282cc0
#
_entry.id   5fb50d3569cdc66c98688130d9282cc0
#
_cell.length_a   1.000
_cell.length_b   1.000
_cell.length_c   1.000
_cell.angle_alpha   90.00
_cell.angle_beta   90.00
_cell.angle_gamma   90.00
#
_symmetry.space_group_name_H-M   'P 1'
#
loop_
_entity.id
_entity.type
_entity.pdbx_description
1 polymer ?
#
loop_
_entity_poly.entity_id
_entity_poly.type
_entity_poly.pdbx_seq_one_letter_code
_entity_poly.pdbx_strand_id
1 'polypeptide(L)'
;MTQNDYEKLGGKIKKLRIQMNLTQAEVASALDVTPGYISNVENNRSAMSLRILIYYAKLMGISLDTLIGEIDSEYRPVALDREIMNELSQMDTDTKEKVLQTIRLWKNS
;
A
#
# COMPACT_ATOMS: atom_id res chain seq x y z
N MET A 1 5.07 -10.16 9.57
CA MET A 1 4.92 -10.67 8.19
C MET A 1 5.71 -11.96 8.06
N THR A 2 5.06 -13.03 7.60
CA THR A 2 5.73 -14.33 7.39
C THR A 2 6.51 -14.31 6.08
N GLN A 3 7.43 -15.26 5.89
CA GLN A 3 8.19 -15.40 4.65
C GLN A 3 7.26 -15.58 3.43
N ASN A 4 6.14 -16.31 3.59
CA ASN A 4 5.16 -16.49 2.53
C ASN A 4 4.52 -15.19 2.07
N ASP A 5 4.33 -14.23 2.99
CA ASP A 5 3.76 -12.92 2.64
C ASP A 5 4.74 -12.11 1.80
N TYR A 6 6.02 -12.18 2.09
CA TYR A 6 7.07 -11.56 1.26
C TYR A 6 7.10 -12.18 -0.14
N GLU A 7 6.97 -13.49 -0.24
CA GLU A 7 6.94 -14.18 -1.52
C GLU A 7 5.73 -13.77 -2.36
N LYS A 8 4.60 -13.50 -1.71
CA LYS A 8 3.37 -13.07 -2.40
C LYS A 8 3.43 -11.62 -2.86
N LEU A 9 4.29 -10.81 -2.26
CA LEU A 9 4.36 -9.37 -2.54
C LEU A 9 4.78 -9.11 -3.98
N GLY A 10 5.80 -9.80 -4.47
CA GLY A 10 6.23 -9.69 -5.87
C GLY A 10 5.13 -10.03 -6.86
N GLY A 11 4.38 -11.11 -6.60
CA GLY A 11 3.26 -11.52 -7.44
C GLY A 11 2.12 -10.52 -7.43
N LYS A 12 1.85 -9.87 -6.30
CA LYS A 12 0.83 -8.84 -6.19
C LYS A 12 1.21 -7.58 -6.97
N ILE A 13 2.47 -7.19 -6.91
CA ILE A 13 2.99 -6.06 -7.71
C ILE A 13 2.92 -6.38 -9.21
N LYS A 14 3.21 -7.62 -9.59
CA LYS A 14 3.06 -8.05 -10.98
C LYS A 14 1.62 -7.91 -11.48
N LYS A 15 0.65 -8.36 -10.68
CA LYS A 15 -0.78 -8.21 -11.01
C LYS A 15 -1.16 -6.75 -11.18
N LEU A 16 -0.70 -5.90 -10.27
CA LEU A 16 -0.95 -4.46 -10.31
C LEU A 16 -0.39 -3.86 -11.61
N ARG A 17 0.84 -4.21 -11.98
CA ARG A 17 1.46 -3.77 -13.21
C ARG A 17 0.63 -4.14 -14.43
N ILE A 18 0.17 -5.38 -14.48
CA ILE A 18 -0.65 -5.89 -15.58
C ILE A 18 -2.00 -5.16 -15.64
N GLN A 19 -2.64 -4.92 -14.50
CA GLN A 19 -3.89 -4.17 -14.43
C GLN A 19 -3.74 -2.75 -14.96
N MET A 20 -2.57 -2.15 -14.79
CA MET A 20 -2.27 -0.80 -15.28
C MET A 20 -1.78 -0.79 -16.73
N ASN A 21 -1.76 -1.95 -17.41
CA ASN A 21 -1.31 -2.12 -18.78
C ASN A 21 0.14 -1.69 -19.00
N LEU A 22 0.99 -1.92 -18.00
CA LEU A 22 2.42 -1.62 -18.09
C LEU A 22 3.23 -2.87 -18.34
N THR A 23 4.28 -2.74 -19.17
CA THR A 23 5.26 -3.81 -19.36
C THR A 23 6.37 -3.71 -18.33
N GLN A 24 7.09 -4.82 -18.12
CA GLN A 24 8.29 -4.79 -17.28
C GLN A 24 9.32 -3.77 -17.79
N ALA A 25 9.46 -3.66 -19.12
CA ALA A 25 10.37 -2.71 -19.73
C ALA A 25 9.99 -1.26 -19.43
N GLU A 26 8.70 -0.93 -19.47
CA GLU A 26 8.21 0.40 -19.17
C GLU A 26 8.49 0.80 -17.71
N VAL A 27 8.23 -0.11 -16.78
CA VAL A 27 8.51 0.12 -15.36
C VAL A 27 10.01 0.25 -15.13
N ALA A 28 10.79 -0.63 -15.72
CA ALA A 28 12.25 -0.60 -15.62
C ALA A 28 12.83 0.73 -16.12
N SER A 29 12.35 1.20 -17.26
CA SER A 29 12.77 2.48 -17.83
C SER A 29 12.45 3.64 -16.89
N ALA A 30 11.24 3.67 -16.33
CA ALA A 30 10.82 4.73 -15.41
C ALA A 30 11.66 4.77 -14.13
N LEU A 31 12.12 3.61 -13.67
CA LEU A 31 12.90 3.48 -12.44
C LEU A 31 14.43 3.47 -12.67
N ASP A 32 14.84 3.55 -13.95
CA ASP A 32 16.26 3.47 -14.35
C ASP A 32 16.93 2.18 -13.84
N VAL A 33 16.25 1.07 -14.06
CA VAL A 33 16.75 -0.29 -13.76
C VAL A 33 16.52 -1.19 -14.99
N THR A 34 16.98 -2.43 -14.92
CA THR A 34 16.82 -3.38 -16.03
C THR A 34 15.46 -4.10 -15.93
N PRO A 35 14.88 -4.52 -17.09
CA PRO A 35 13.69 -5.38 -17.05
C PRO A 35 13.92 -6.69 -16.30
N GLY A 36 15.13 -7.23 -16.34
CA GLY A 36 15.50 -8.42 -15.59
C GLY A 36 15.41 -8.23 -14.09
N TYR A 37 15.79 -7.04 -13.59
CA TYR A 37 15.63 -6.72 -12.19
C TYR A 37 14.15 -6.70 -11.78
N ILE A 38 13.29 -6.06 -12.59
CA ILE A 38 11.85 -6.05 -12.34
C ILE A 38 11.28 -7.47 -12.32
N SER A 39 11.69 -8.30 -13.30
CA SER A 39 11.27 -9.70 -13.34
C SER A 39 11.69 -10.45 -12.08
N ASN A 40 12.91 -10.25 -11.61
CA ASN A 40 13.41 -10.90 -10.39
C ASN A 40 12.61 -10.49 -9.15
N VAL A 41 12.24 -9.21 -9.03
CA VAL A 41 11.42 -8.73 -7.91
C VAL A 41 10.02 -9.36 -7.99
N GLU A 42 9.41 -9.38 -9.16
CA GLU A 42 8.06 -9.94 -9.34
C GLU A 42 8.01 -11.44 -9.10
N ASN A 43 9.12 -12.14 -9.33
CA ASN A 43 9.23 -13.58 -9.09
C ASN A 43 9.84 -13.91 -7.72
N ASN A 44 9.99 -12.92 -6.85
CA ASN A 44 10.51 -13.06 -5.48
C ASN A 44 11.93 -13.57 -5.41
N ARG A 45 12.73 -13.36 -6.46
CA ARG A 45 14.17 -13.68 -6.50
C ARG A 45 15.03 -12.54 -5.97
N SER A 46 14.51 -11.32 -6.02
CA SER A 46 15.10 -10.13 -5.42
C SER A 46 14.10 -9.49 -4.48
N ALA A 47 14.60 -8.82 -3.43
CA ALA A 47 13.74 -8.17 -2.44
C ALA A 47 12.97 -7.02 -3.08
N MET A 48 11.74 -6.82 -2.62
CA MET A 48 10.94 -5.65 -2.99
C MET A 48 11.63 -4.39 -2.50
N SER A 49 11.73 -3.39 -3.35
CA SER A 49 12.33 -2.10 -2.99
C SER A 49 11.27 -1.06 -2.70
N LEU A 50 11.60 -0.14 -1.79
CA LEU A 50 10.74 0.99 -1.48
C LEU A 50 10.50 1.88 -2.71
N ARG A 51 11.50 2.03 -3.58
CA ARG A 51 11.37 2.81 -4.83
C ARG A 51 10.27 2.27 -5.73
N ILE A 52 10.17 0.94 -5.85
CA ILE A 52 9.13 0.30 -6.65
C ILE A 52 7.76 0.60 -6.06
N LEU A 53 7.61 0.49 -4.75
CA LEU A 53 6.34 0.77 -4.07
C LEU A 53 5.94 2.23 -4.22
N ILE A 54 6.87 3.15 -4.05
CA ILE A 54 6.62 4.59 -4.23
C ILE A 54 6.19 4.89 -5.67
N TYR A 55 6.82 4.26 -6.64
CA TYR A 55 6.49 4.44 -8.06
C TYR A 55 5.01 4.08 -8.31
N TYR A 56 4.57 2.91 -7.85
CA TYR A 56 3.18 2.49 -8.03
C TYR A 56 2.20 3.36 -7.24
N ALA A 57 2.55 3.76 -6.03
CA ALA A 57 1.71 4.66 -5.23
C ALA A 57 1.48 5.99 -5.96
N LYS A 58 2.54 6.57 -6.54
CA LYS A 58 2.43 7.81 -7.33
C LYS A 58 1.58 7.63 -8.59
N LEU A 59 1.75 6.51 -9.31
CA LEU A 59 0.94 6.24 -10.49
C LEU A 59 -0.54 6.13 -10.15
N MET A 60 -0.86 5.53 -9.03
CA MET A 60 -2.24 5.34 -8.58
C MET A 60 -2.81 6.58 -7.88
N GLY A 61 -1.98 7.56 -7.57
CA GLY A 61 -2.41 8.76 -6.85
C GLY A 61 -2.82 8.48 -5.40
N ILE A 62 -2.21 7.48 -4.77
CA ILE A 62 -2.51 7.08 -3.38
C ILE A 62 -1.26 7.17 -2.53
N SER A 63 -1.44 7.14 -1.20
CA SER A 63 -0.31 7.09 -0.28
C SER A 63 0.36 5.72 -0.30
N LEU A 64 1.60 5.67 0.16
CA LEU A 64 2.33 4.40 0.28
C LEU A 64 1.61 3.45 1.25
N ASP A 65 1.10 3.96 2.36
CA ASP A 65 0.34 3.15 3.32
C ASP A 65 -0.90 2.53 2.69
N THR A 66 -1.62 3.29 1.88
CA THR A 66 -2.79 2.79 1.17
C THR A 66 -2.40 1.69 0.18
N LEU A 67 -1.32 1.89 -0.57
CA LEU A 67 -0.83 0.87 -1.49
C LEU A 67 -0.46 -0.41 -0.76
N ILE A 68 0.28 -0.32 0.33
CA ILE A 68 0.69 -1.49 1.11
C ILE A 68 -0.55 -2.20 1.67
N GLY A 69 -1.57 -1.46 2.11
CA GLY A 69 -2.83 -2.04 2.56
C GLY A 69 -3.57 -2.81 1.47
N GLU A 70 -3.42 -2.38 0.20
CA GLU A 70 -4.01 -3.07 -0.94
C GLU A 70 -3.31 -4.39 -1.27
N ILE A 71 -1.98 -4.42 -1.15
CA ILE A 71 -1.18 -5.58 -1.55
C ILE A 71 -0.85 -6.52 -0.39
N ASP A 72 -0.96 -6.06 0.84
CA ASP A 72 -0.69 -6.86 2.05
C ASP A 72 -1.86 -6.72 3.02
N SER A 73 -2.68 -7.76 3.09
CA SER A 73 -3.88 -7.75 3.93
C SER A 73 -3.58 -7.62 5.43
N GLU A 74 -2.40 -8.04 5.87
CA GLU A 74 -2.00 -7.91 7.28
C GLU A 74 -1.67 -6.46 7.65
N TYR A 75 -1.22 -5.66 6.67
CA TYR A 75 -0.93 -4.25 6.86
C TYR A 75 -2.20 -3.39 6.88
N ARG A 76 -3.31 -3.90 6.36
CA ARG A 76 -4.57 -3.16 6.20
C ARG A 76 -5.06 -2.49 7.49
N PRO A 77 -5.05 -3.14 8.68
CA PRO A 77 -5.47 -2.47 9.92
C PRO A 77 -4.64 -1.23 10.25
N VAL A 78 -3.32 -1.26 10.01
CA VAL A 78 -2.43 -0.12 10.25
C VAL A 78 -2.74 1.02 9.28
N ALA A 79 -2.94 0.70 8.00
CA ALA A 79 -3.31 1.69 6.99
C ALA A 79 -4.67 2.32 7.31
N LEU A 80 -5.63 1.53 7.76
CA LEU A 80 -6.94 2.03 8.15
C LEU A 80 -6.86 2.95 9.38
N ASP A 81 -6.07 2.58 10.38
CA ASP A 81 -5.82 3.43 11.55
C ASP A 81 -5.27 4.79 11.14
N ARG A 82 -4.32 4.80 10.20
CA ARG A 82 -3.72 6.04 9.71
C ARG A 82 -4.73 6.90 8.95
N GLU A 83 -5.57 6.30 8.14
CA GLU A 83 -6.64 7.02 7.44
C GLU A 83 -7.63 7.64 8.42
N ILE A 84 -8.01 6.91 9.45
CA ILE A 84 -8.88 7.43 10.52
C ILE A 84 -8.21 8.61 11.22
N MET A 85 -6.92 8.50 11.55
CA MET A 85 -6.17 9.58 12.19
C MET A 85 -6.10 10.83 11.30
N ASN A 86 -5.90 10.65 9.99
CA ASN A 86 -5.88 11.77 9.04
C ASN A 86 -7.23 12.49 9.00
N GLU A 87 -8.33 11.76 8.97
CA GLU A 87 -9.66 12.37 9.03
C GLU A 87 -9.88 13.13 10.33
N LEU A 88 -9.49 12.54 11.46
CA LEU A 88 -9.62 13.17 12.75
C LEU A 88 -8.79 14.46 12.84
N SER A 89 -7.61 14.50 12.23
CA SER A 89 -6.73 15.67 12.28
C SER A 89 -7.33 16.90 11.58
N GLN A 90 -8.30 16.70 10.69
CA GLN A 90 -8.98 17.77 9.96
C GLN A 90 -10.22 18.29 10.67
N MET A 91 -10.62 17.65 11.78
CA MET A 91 -11.81 18.00 12.53
C MET A 91 -11.47 18.97 13.66
N ASP A 92 -12.43 19.81 14.04
CA ASP A 92 -12.30 20.63 15.24
C ASP A 92 -12.48 19.78 16.50
N THR A 93 -12.21 20.39 17.66
CA THR A 93 -12.29 19.69 18.96
C THR A 93 -13.71 19.18 19.26
N ASP A 94 -14.73 19.99 18.98
CA ASP A 94 -16.12 19.60 19.24
C ASP A 94 -16.51 18.38 18.40
N THR A 95 -16.14 18.35 17.12
CA THR A 95 -16.43 17.23 16.24
C THR A 95 -15.70 15.98 16.70
N LYS A 96 -14.42 16.10 17.09
CA LYS A 96 -13.66 14.97 17.63
C LYS A 96 -14.30 14.37 18.88
N GLU A 97 -14.80 15.20 19.76
CA GLU A 97 -15.50 14.74 20.97
C GLU A 97 -16.76 13.95 20.64
N LYS A 98 -17.53 14.42 19.66
CA LYS A 98 -18.73 13.70 19.19
C LYS A 98 -18.38 12.36 18.57
N VAL A 99 -17.32 12.30 17.77
CA VAL A 99 -16.83 11.06 17.18
C VAL A 99 -16.42 10.07 18.26
N LEU A 100 -15.68 10.56 19.28
CA LEU A 100 -15.24 9.73 20.40
C LEU A 100 -16.42 9.15 21.18
N GLN A 101 -17.44 9.96 21.46
CA GLN A 101 -18.65 9.49 22.12
C GLN A 101 -19.38 8.44 21.30
N THR A 102 -19.47 8.61 19.99
CA THR A 102 -20.08 7.66 19.09
C THR A 102 -19.35 6.31 19.13
N ILE A 103 -18.02 6.35 19.09
CA ILE A 103 -17.20 5.14 19.17
C ILE A 103 -17.43 4.41 20.49
N ARG A 104 -17.48 5.15 21.60
CA ARG A 104 -17.71 4.57 22.94
C ARG A 104 -19.07 3.91 23.04
N LEU A 105 -20.10 4.51 22.44
CA LEU A 105 -21.44 3.91 22.38
C LEU A 105 -21.44 2.58 21.64
N TRP A 106 -20.72 2.50 20.54
CA TRP A 106 -20.60 1.24 19.77
C TRP A 106 -19.88 0.16 20.59
N LYS A 107 -18.82 0.53 21.31
CA LYS A 107 -18.07 -0.43 22.12
C LYS A 107 -18.88 -1.00 23.28
N ASN A 108 -19.84 -0.23 23.80
CA ASN A 108 -20.63 -0.58 24.99
C ASN A 108 -22.01 -1.17 24.65
N SER A 109 -22.31 -1.29 23.37
CA SER A 109 -23.58 -1.84 22.90
C SER A 109 -23.58 -3.35 22.65
#